data_b3b8d1e64ae5bbe564fdd56afeab12bd
#
_entry.id   b3b8d1e64ae5bbe564fdd56afeab12bd
#
_cell.length_a   1.000
_cell.length_b   1.000
_cell.length_c   1.000
_cell.angle_alpha   90.00
_cell.angle_beta   90.00
_cell.angle_gamma   90.00
#
_symmetry.space_group_name_H-M   'P 1'
#
loop_
_entity.id
_entity.type
_entity.pdbx_description
1 polymer ?
#
loop_
_entity_poly.entity_id
_entity_poly.type
_entity_poly.pdbx_seq_one_letter_code
_entity_poly.pdbx_strand_id
1 'polypeptide(L)'
;MELKIFRDTLPQAGASCTVKAELPLETEILISDYLPPVFKLIKCFAKPVVLQKQLQPGRLTLEGYLRCTVFYQGENGAGLCQTEQKLPFTKQLEVPEFSFTSWTAMVEGQTEYLNCRAVNPHRIEVRGAYGLVATLHAQDKAELITALVDGGIEQKLQTLTGVRSAAVLEKLVTVEGEMVFAKPPAAILDITGTASVREIKLLAGKAVVKGEVRVQCAWRAEGDSSLQSQAASLPFNQVVDLDGVAEDCKCLCVLEPVGFALTEGEQGAGGQLTASVMMHLHAWRSCQLQYVSDAFSTRFETTVTPQELVVEDLACMLNETASATAAGSLPDAGAQLRACFVAYGPAQVVPYRDGWAFTVRAVATAFAENSLAELESYEKTLELVFPLAVDAPQGAQLSPECWLSTENIQCSCTGGTLEVTVTARAEGAILCRSTHQGIGGAELGEPLTVPDPEIALRIYYAQAGEEPFGIAKRFHVSPAQMLAANGLDAGTQTLPQAMHFLVPGA
;
A
#
# COMPACT_ATOMS: atom_id res chain seq x y z
N MET A 1 32.80 35.86 17.54
CA MET A 1 31.96 36.07 16.35
C MET A 1 30.96 34.96 16.35
N GLU A 2 29.67 35.21 16.31
CA GLU A 2 28.65 34.17 16.44
C GLU A 2 28.25 33.67 15.06
N LEU A 3 28.27 32.35 14.87
CA LEU A 3 27.85 31.73 13.62
C LEU A 3 26.33 31.80 13.49
N LYS A 4 25.84 32.35 12.40
CA LYS A 4 24.40 32.37 12.10
C LYS A 4 24.00 31.14 11.36
N ILE A 5 23.04 30.39 11.93
CA ILE A 5 22.52 29.11 11.40
C ILE A 5 21.09 29.35 10.91
N PHE A 6 20.86 29.12 9.62
CA PHE A 6 19.55 29.13 9.02
C PHE A 6 19.02 27.70 8.90
N ARG A 7 17.77 27.50 9.30
CA ARG A 7 17.11 26.18 9.31
C ARG A 7 15.82 26.24 8.51
N ASP A 8 15.47 25.12 7.94
CA ASP A 8 14.16 24.88 7.34
C ASP A 8 13.68 23.47 7.72
N THR A 9 12.43 23.18 7.41
CA THR A 9 11.78 21.94 7.80
C THR A 9 11.52 21.06 6.58
N LEU A 10 12.03 19.83 6.63
CA LEU A 10 11.82 18.81 5.61
C LEU A 10 10.84 17.73 6.12
N PRO A 11 9.91 17.25 5.28
CA PRO A 11 9.22 16.00 5.59
C PRO A 11 10.23 14.86 5.59
N GLN A 12 10.30 14.15 6.71
CA GLN A 12 11.19 13.02 6.93
C GLN A 12 10.36 11.73 6.96
N ALA A 13 10.87 10.67 6.37
CA ALA A 13 10.32 9.34 6.59
C ALA A 13 10.41 9.01 8.10
N GLY A 14 9.25 8.90 8.71
CA GLY A 14 9.13 8.56 10.12
C GLY A 14 9.23 7.07 10.37
N ALA A 15 8.70 6.63 11.50
CA ALA A 15 8.70 5.22 11.86
C ALA A 15 7.90 4.39 10.85
N SER A 16 8.44 3.21 10.54
CA SER A 16 7.72 2.15 9.86
C SER A 16 7.79 0.91 10.72
N CYS A 17 6.64 0.34 11.03
CA CYS A 17 6.59 -0.90 11.81
C CYS A 17 5.50 -1.82 11.30
N THR A 18 5.75 -3.13 11.41
CA THR A 18 4.76 -4.16 11.10
C THR A 18 4.42 -4.87 12.39
N VAL A 19 3.16 -4.87 12.75
CA VAL A 19 2.63 -5.54 13.93
C VAL A 19 1.64 -6.61 13.54
N LYS A 20 1.66 -7.72 14.30
CA LYS A 20 0.81 -8.89 14.05
C LYS A 20 -0.14 -9.09 15.21
N ALA A 21 -1.33 -9.55 14.91
CA ALA A 21 -2.31 -9.93 15.91
C ALA A 21 -3.17 -11.07 15.41
N GLU A 22 -3.78 -11.77 16.32
CA GLU A 22 -4.76 -12.80 16.06
C GLU A 22 -6.15 -12.31 16.48
N LEU A 23 -7.13 -12.53 15.62
CA LEU A 23 -8.55 -12.36 15.88
C LEU A 23 -9.17 -13.75 16.07
N PRO A 24 -9.62 -14.08 17.27
CA PRO A 24 -10.35 -15.31 17.49
C PRO A 24 -11.68 -15.26 16.76
N LEU A 25 -12.06 -16.36 16.14
CA LEU A 25 -13.32 -16.54 15.44
C LEU A 25 -14.07 -17.66 16.13
N GLU A 26 -15.15 -17.30 16.84
CA GLU A 26 -16.06 -18.26 17.45
C GLU A 26 -17.49 -17.72 17.28
N THR A 27 -18.29 -18.43 16.49
CA THR A 27 -19.65 -18.03 16.21
C THR A 27 -20.53 -19.20 15.83
N GLU A 28 -21.84 -18.98 16.00
CA GLU A 28 -22.88 -19.87 15.49
C GLU A 28 -23.66 -19.12 14.41
N ILE A 29 -23.76 -19.73 13.23
CA ILE A 29 -24.53 -19.21 12.11
C ILE A 29 -25.85 -19.97 12.04
N LEU A 30 -26.95 -19.25 12.10
CA LEU A 30 -28.27 -19.79 11.91
C LEU A 30 -28.66 -19.68 10.43
N ILE A 31 -29.03 -20.83 9.84
CA ILE A 31 -29.59 -20.87 8.49
C ILE A 31 -31.03 -20.41 8.57
N SER A 32 -31.35 -19.35 7.85
CA SER A 32 -32.70 -18.83 7.79
C SER A 32 -33.67 -19.81 7.13
N ASP A 33 -34.94 -19.82 7.53
CA ASP A 33 -35.97 -20.76 7.07
C ASP A 33 -36.22 -20.71 5.55
N TYR A 34 -35.86 -19.59 4.90
CA TYR A 34 -35.95 -19.44 3.45
C TYR A 34 -34.75 -20.07 2.69
N LEU A 35 -33.69 -20.43 3.40
CA LEU A 35 -32.54 -21.11 2.83
C LEU A 35 -32.64 -22.61 3.03
N PRO A 36 -32.15 -23.43 2.08
CA PRO A 36 -32.14 -24.87 2.21
C PRO A 36 -31.36 -25.33 3.44
N PRO A 37 -31.83 -26.34 4.18
CA PRO A 37 -31.08 -26.95 5.28
C PRO A 37 -29.72 -27.50 4.82
N VAL A 38 -28.76 -27.56 5.73
CA VAL A 38 -27.40 -28.04 5.45
C VAL A 38 -27.39 -29.55 5.31
N PHE A 39 -27.03 -30.02 4.13
CA PHE A 39 -26.68 -31.46 3.88
C PHE A 39 -25.20 -31.71 4.16
N LYS A 40 -24.30 -30.91 3.56
CA LYS A 40 -22.84 -31.07 3.66
C LYS A 40 -22.16 -29.68 3.67
N LEU A 41 -21.27 -29.45 4.63
CA LEU A 41 -20.42 -28.26 4.60
C LEU A 41 -19.29 -28.47 3.59
N ILE A 42 -19.03 -27.44 2.77
CA ILE A 42 -18.04 -27.51 1.70
C ILE A 42 -16.79 -26.71 2.09
N LYS A 43 -16.97 -25.42 2.40
CA LYS A 43 -15.86 -24.52 2.72
C LYS A 43 -16.34 -23.32 3.53
N CYS A 44 -15.45 -22.84 4.37
CA CYS A 44 -15.65 -21.61 5.13
C CYS A 44 -14.51 -20.65 4.84
N PHE A 45 -14.82 -19.36 4.71
CA PHE A 45 -13.86 -18.28 4.52
C PHE A 45 -14.06 -17.22 5.59
N ALA A 46 -12.97 -16.60 6.01
CA ALA A 46 -12.99 -15.41 6.85
C ALA A 46 -12.21 -14.30 6.18
N LYS A 47 -12.78 -13.09 6.12
CA LYS A 47 -12.13 -11.90 5.59
C LYS A 47 -12.37 -10.73 6.56
N PRO A 48 -11.34 -9.98 6.97
CA PRO A 48 -11.53 -8.78 7.77
C PRO A 48 -12.02 -7.63 6.88
N VAL A 49 -12.90 -6.83 7.43
CA VAL A 49 -13.31 -5.54 6.89
C VAL A 49 -12.98 -4.51 7.96
N VAL A 50 -11.94 -3.72 7.75
CA VAL A 50 -11.53 -2.66 8.66
C VAL A 50 -12.29 -1.39 8.27
N LEU A 51 -13.08 -0.87 9.21
CA LEU A 51 -13.90 0.32 8.98
C LEU A 51 -13.24 1.59 9.53
N GLN A 52 -12.45 1.45 10.59
CA GLN A 52 -11.78 2.58 11.22
C GLN A 52 -10.41 2.16 11.76
N LYS A 53 -9.46 3.07 11.59
CA LYS A 53 -8.11 2.98 12.13
C LYS A 53 -7.82 4.23 12.95
N GLN A 54 -7.25 4.07 14.12
CA GLN A 54 -6.88 5.18 14.99
C GLN A 54 -5.50 4.95 15.58
N LEU A 55 -4.59 5.88 15.33
CA LEU A 55 -3.25 5.87 15.90
C LEU A 55 -3.18 6.83 17.09
N GLN A 56 -2.70 6.33 18.21
CA GLN A 56 -2.36 7.08 19.43
C GLN A 56 -0.91 6.73 19.81
N PRO A 57 -0.23 7.52 20.65
CA PRO A 57 1.10 7.17 21.13
C PRO A 57 1.14 5.74 21.71
N GLY A 58 1.99 4.90 21.15
CA GLY A 58 2.15 3.51 21.55
C GLY A 58 1.04 2.53 21.15
N ARG A 59 0.00 2.97 20.41
CA ARG A 59 -1.17 2.12 20.14
C ARG A 59 -1.84 2.41 18.80
N LEU A 60 -2.05 1.36 18.02
CA LEU A 60 -2.91 1.36 16.84
C LEU A 60 -4.20 0.60 17.17
N THR A 61 -5.36 1.25 17.05
CA THR A 61 -6.67 0.62 17.22
C THR A 61 -7.31 0.39 15.86
N LEU A 62 -7.77 -0.84 15.62
CA LEU A 62 -8.49 -1.25 14.43
C LEU A 62 -9.91 -1.64 14.82
N GLU A 63 -10.90 -1.09 14.14
CA GLU A 63 -12.31 -1.41 14.33
C GLU A 63 -12.93 -1.87 13.02
N GLY A 64 -13.77 -2.89 13.10
CA GLY A 64 -14.42 -3.46 11.92
C GLY A 64 -15.15 -4.75 12.23
N TYR A 65 -15.23 -5.62 11.25
CA TYR A 65 -15.81 -6.95 11.42
C TYR A 65 -15.06 -8.01 10.60
N LEU A 66 -15.06 -9.24 11.10
CA LEU A 66 -14.73 -10.42 10.30
C LEU A 66 -15.99 -10.87 9.57
N ARG A 67 -15.94 -10.90 8.25
CA ARG A 67 -16.95 -11.52 7.40
C ARG A 67 -16.64 -13.00 7.33
N CYS A 68 -17.49 -13.81 7.93
CA CYS A 68 -17.42 -15.27 7.88
C CYS A 68 -18.45 -15.77 6.88
N THR A 69 -17.97 -16.37 5.77
CA THR A 69 -18.82 -16.89 4.71
C THR A 69 -18.72 -18.40 4.67
N VAL A 70 -19.85 -19.11 4.75
CA VAL A 70 -19.92 -20.56 4.73
C VAL A 70 -20.64 -21.02 3.47
N PHE A 71 -19.98 -21.87 2.70
CA PHE A 71 -20.53 -22.56 1.55
C PHE A 71 -20.90 -24.00 1.93
N TYR A 72 -22.08 -24.39 1.59
CA TYR A 72 -22.61 -25.70 1.90
C TYR A 72 -23.48 -26.25 0.76
N GLN A 73 -23.62 -27.56 0.72
CA GLN A 73 -24.61 -28.25 -0.11
C GLN A 73 -25.93 -28.30 0.66
N GLY A 74 -26.99 -27.78 0.06
CA GLY A 74 -28.33 -27.87 0.66
C GLY A 74 -28.96 -29.24 0.50
N GLU A 75 -29.90 -29.59 1.39
CA GLU A 75 -30.72 -30.81 1.28
C GLU A 75 -31.63 -30.77 0.03
N ASN A 76 -32.16 -31.92 -0.31
CA ASN A 76 -33.15 -32.12 -1.40
C ASN A 76 -32.68 -31.63 -2.78
N GLY A 77 -31.39 -31.70 -3.05
CA GLY A 77 -30.83 -31.30 -4.35
C GLY A 77 -30.75 -29.78 -4.57
N ALA A 78 -30.77 -29.00 -3.51
CA ALA A 78 -30.70 -27.56 -3.59
C ALA A 78 -29.36 -27.01 -4.10
N GLY A 79 -28.34 -27.89 -4.26
CA GLY A 79 -27.04 -27.52 -4.82
C GLY A 79 -26.20 -26.64 -3.89
N LEU A 80 -25.35 -25.79 -4.47
CA LEU A 80 -24.48 -24.87 -3.71
C LEU A 80 -25.31 -23.75 -3.06
N CYS A 81 -25.14 -23.61 -1.75
CA CYS A 81 -25.76 -22.57 -0.94
C CYS A 81 -24.67 -21.80 -0.18
N GLN A 82 -24.97 -20.58 0.21
CA GLN A 82 -24.10 -19.69 0.96
C GLN A 82 -24.84 -19.03 2.11
N THR A 83 -24.15 -18.83 3.21
CA THR A 83 -24.59 -17.99 4.33
C THR A 83 -23.42 -17.15 4.84
N GLU A 84 -23.74 -15.99 5.41
CA GLU A 84 -22.72 -15.04 5.89
C GLU A 84 -23.06 -14.56 7.31
N GLN A 85 -22.03 -14.41 8.13
CA GLN A 85 -22.11 -13.78 9.44
C GLN A 85 -21.01 -12.73 9.58
N LYS A 86 -21.37 -11.54 10.08
CA LYS A 86 -20.44 -10.46 10.41
C LYS A 86 -20.15 -10.47 11.91
N LEU A 87 -18.90 -10.61 12.28
CA LEU A 87 -18.42 -10.63 13.65
C LEU A 87 -17.68 -9.34 13.94
N PRO A 88 -18.24 -8.39 14.69
CA PRO A 88 -17.56 -7.14 15.00
C PRO A 88 -16.29 -7.40 15.84
N PHE A 89 -15.26 -6.61 15.60
CA PHE A 89 -14.06 -6.60 16.42
C PHE A 89 -13.54 -5.18 16.65
N THR A 90 -12.90 -5.00 17.82
CA THR A 90 -12.03 -3.88 18.12
C THR A 90 -10.71 -4.46 18.60
N LYS A 91 -9.64 -4.26 17.84
CA LYS A 91 -8.31 -4.79 18.16
C LYS A 91 -7.33 -3.67 18.42
N GLN A 92 -6.68 -3.71 19.57
CA GLN A 92 -5.59 -2.80 19.93
C GLN A 92 -4.27 -3.51 19.69
N LEU A 93 -3.36 -2.82 18.97
CA LEU A 93 -2.02 -3.28 18.64
C LEU A 93 -1.03 -2.34 19.30
N GLU A 94 -0.05 -2.89 19.98
CA GLU A 94 1.05 -2.12 20.56
C GLU A 94 2.02 -1.76 19.42
N VAL A 95 2.33 -0.48 19.29
CA VAL A 95 3.29 0.06 18.33
C VAL A 95 4.32 0.90 19.09
N PRO A 96 5.55 1.07 18.57
CA PRO A 96 6.50 2.00 19.18
C PRO A 96 5.93 3.41 19.30
N GLU A 97 6.31 4.14 20.32
CA GLU A 97 6.00 5.57 20.43
C GLU A 97 6.90 6.35 19.50
N PHE A 98 6.29 7.19 18.65
CA PHE A 98 6.99 8.11 17.74
C PHE A 98 6.12 9.31 17.45
N SER A 99 6.77 10.40 17.06
CA SER A 99 6.11 11.59 16.52
C SER A 99 5.72 11.39 15.07
N PHE A 100 4.64 12.03 14.65
CA PHE A 100 4.19 12.00 13.26
C PHE A 100 3.37 13.25 12.90
N THR A 101 3.41 13.63 11.64
CA THR A 101 2.54 14.66 11.06
C THR A 101 1.45 14.04 10.18
N SER A 102 1.73 12.87 9.63
CA SER A 102 0.78 12.03 8.90
C SER A 102 1.15 10.56 9.06
N TRP A 103 0.19 9.68 8.82
CA TRP A 103 0.40 8.24 8.88
C TRP A 103 -0.60 7.51 7.99
N THR A 104 -0.19 6.31 7.56
CA THR A 104 -1.05 5.32 6.89
C THR A 104 -0.85 3.96 7.54
N ALA A 105 -1.85 3.10 7.45
CA ALA A 105 -1.75 1.72 7.89
C ALA A 105 -2.43 0.79 6.88
N MET A 106 -1.65 -0.07 6.27
CA MET A 106 -2.15 -1.19 5.47
C MET A 106 -2.44 -2.36 6.40
N VAL A 107 -3.64 -2.92 6.28
CA VAL A 107 -4.06 -4.07 7.10
C VAL A 107 -4.39 -5.22 6.18
N GLU A 108 -3.59 -6.25 6.27
CA GLU A 108 -3.72 -7.51 5.55
C GLU A 108 -3.84 -8.66 6.52
N GLY A 109 -4.05 -9.85 6.03
CA GLY A 109 -4.03 -11.03 6.88
C GLY A 109 -4.42 -12.30 6.14
N GLN A 110 -4.42 -13.37 6.89
CA GLN A 110 -4.78 -14.69 6.40
C GLN A 110 -5.48 -15.52 7.46
N THR A 111 -6.28 -16.46 7.02
CA THR A 111 -6.86 -17.46 7.92
C THR A 111 -5.75 -18.37 8.44
N GLU A 112 -5.55 -18.41 9.75
CA GLU A 112 -4.60 -19.32 10.39
C GLU A 112 -5.19 -20.74 10.41
N TYR A 113 -6.38 -20.85 10.93
CA TYR A 113 -7.19 -22.07 10.83
C TYR A 113 -8.66 -21.72 10.94
N LEU A 114 -9.51 -22.55 10.32
CA LEU A 114 -10.95 -22.37 10.33
C LEU A 114 -11.64 -23.73 10.27
N ASN A 115 -12.40 -24.07 11.32
CA ASN A 115 -13.17 -25.28 11.44
C ASN A 115 -14.66 -24.95 11.47
N CYS A 116 -15.43 -25.61 10.63
CA CYS A 116 -16.87 -25.48 10.58
C CYS A 116 -17.53 -26.82 10.79
N ARG A 117 -18.58 -26.85 11.61
CA ARG A 117 -19.34 -28.05 11.92
C ARG A 117 -20.84 -27.75 11.87
N ALA A 118 -21.59 -28.53 11.13
CA ALA A 118 -23.05 -28.51 11.24
C ALA A 118 -23.47 -29.17 12.57
N VAL A 119 -24.06 -28.39 13.45
CA VAL A 119 -24.63 -28.88 14.72
C VAL A 119 -25.98 -29.55 14.46
N ASN A 120 -26.74 -28.97 13.56
CA ASN A 120 -27.98 -29.51 13.00
C ASN A 120 -28.19 -28.88 11.61
N PRO A 121 -29.23 -29.26 10.82
CA PRO A 121 -29.45 -28.76 9.47
C PRO A 121 -29.62 -27.24 9.35
N HIS A 122 -29.97 -26.55 10.44
CA HIS A 122 -30.17 -25.10 10.48
C HIS A 122 -29.14 -24.33 11.33
N ARG A 123 -28.06 -25.01 11.82
CA ARG A 123 -27.09 -24.40 12.71
C ARG A 123 -25.67 -24.87 12.42
N ILE A 124 -24.81 -23.92 12.10
CA ILE A 124 -23.40 -24.15 11.83
C ILE A 124 -22.58 -23.47 12.93
N GLU A 125 -21.70 -24.24 13.58
CA GLU A 125 -20.67 -23.72 14.48
C GLU A 125 -19.39 -23.47 13.68
N VAL A 126 -18.82 -22.26 13.84
CA VAL A 126 -17.56 -21.87 13.22
C VAL A 126 -16.58 -21.50 14.32
N ARG A 127 -15.41 -22.14 14.31
CA ARG A 127 -14.29 -21.85 15.23
C ARG A 127 -12.99 -21.71 14.46
N GLY A 128 -12.20 -20.72 14.81
CA GLY A 128 -10.94 -20.48 14.15
C GLY A 128 -10.19 -19.28 14.66
N ALA A 129 -9.16 -18.90 13.90
CA ALA A 129 -8.39 -17.72 14.13
C ALA A 129 -7.99 -17.09 12.79
N TYR A 130 -8.00 -15.76 12.76
CA TYR A 130 -7.55 -14.96 11.64
C TYR A 130 -6.34 -14.12 12.05
N GLY A 131 -5.20 -14.34 11.39
CA GLY A 131 -3.99 -13.57 11.60
C GLY A 131 -4.08 -12.23 10.86
N LEU A 132 -3.98 -11.11 11.61
CA LEU A 132 -3.87 -9.77 11.07
C LEU A 132 -2.42 -9.32 11.03
N VAL A 133 -2.04 -8.63 9.97
CA VAL A 133 -0.77 -7.94 9.82
C VAL A 133 -1.07 -6.49 9.49
N ALA A 134 -0.70 -5.58 10.38
CA ALA A 134 -0.82 -4.15 10.15
C ALA A 134 0.57 -3.56 9.92
N THR A 135 0.79 -2.97 8.74
CA THR A 135 2.01 -2.26 8.38
C THR A 135 1.73 -0.77 8.46
N LEU A 136 2.34 -0.11 9.43
CA LEU A 136 2.20 1.30 9.73
C LEU A 136 3.36 2.06 9.11
N HIS A 137 3.07 3.13 8.38
CA HIS A 137 4.02 4.11 7.88
C HIS A 137 3.66 5.48 8.42
N ALA A 138 4.63 6.13 9.05
CA ALA A 138 4.49 7.50 9.54
C ALA A 138 5.43 8.42 8.78
N GLN A 139 5.04 9.67 8.66
CA GLN A 139 5.88 10.75 8.17
C GLN A 139 5.95 11.83 9.23
N ASP A 140 7.14 12.36 9.49
CA ASP A 140 7.39 13.43 10.45
C ASP A 140 8.13 14.60 9.80
N LYS A 141 8.55 15.57 10.58
CA LYS A 141 9.33 16.71 10.16
C LYS A 141 10.70 16.66 10.79
N ALA A 142 11.75 16.91 10.00
CA ALA A 142 13.09 17.15 10.48
C ALA A 142 13.51 18.58 10.19
N GLU A 143 14.14 19.23 11.17
CA GLU A 143 14.86 20.47 10.93
C GLU A 143 16.21 20.16 10.30
N LEU A 144 16.61 20.94 9.30
CA LEU A 144 17.89 20.82 8.66
C LEU A 144 18.50 22.20 8.42
N ILE A 145 19.81 22.25 8.37
CA ILE A 145 20.54 23.49 8.14
C ILE A 145 20.60 23.75 6.63
N THR A 146 20.06 24.91 6.22
CA THR A 146 20.02 25.34 4.83
C THR A 146 21.15 26.30 4.48
N ALA A 147 21.65 27.03 5.47
CA ALA A 147 22.81 27.91 5.30
C ALA A 147 23.51 28.21 6.62
N LEU A 148 24.80 28.44 6.54
CA LEU A 148 25.68 28.91 7.59
C LEU A 148 26.32 30.21 7.11
N VAL A 149 26.32 31.25 7.95
CA VAL A 149 26.85 32.59 7.58
C VAL A 149 27.72 33.13 8.69
N ASP A 150 28.77 33.84 8.31
CA ASP A 150 29.83 34.38 9.12
C ASP A 150 30.96 33.38 9.46
N GLY A 151 31.99 33.85 10.13
CA GLY A 151 33.16 33.05 10.59
C GLY A 151 34.04 32.48 9.50
N GLY A 152 33.93 32.93 8.24
CA GLY A 152 34.69 32.37 7.11
C GLY A 152 34.30 30.95 6.77
N ILE A 153 33.01 30.63 6.93
CA ILE A 153 32.45 29.33 6.66
C ILE A 153 32.38 29.07 5.16
N GLU A 154 32.92 27.90 4.79
CA GLU A 154 32.72 27.24 3.50
C GLU A 154 31.77 26.07 3.73
N GLN A 155 30.76 25.93 2.86
CA GLN A 155 29.72 24.92 3.03
C GLN A 155 29.46 24.11 1.75
N LYS A 156 29.24 22.82 1.90
CA LYS A 156 28.85 21.93 0.82
C LYS A 156 27.34 21.81 0.79
N LEU A 157 26.75 22.38 -0.26
CA LEU A 157 25.30 22.34 -0.46
C LEU A 157 24.93 21.13 -1.31
N GLN A 158 23.87 20.45 -0.90
CA GLN A 158 23.22 19.39 -1.67
C GLN A 158 21.73 19.68 -1.80
N THR A 159 21.12 19.16 -2.85
CA THR A 159 19.70 19.25 -3.08
C THR A 159 19.06 17.91 -2.77
N LEU A 160 18.00 17.95 -2.01
CA LEU A 160 17.20 16.82 -1.61
C LEU A 160 15.81 16.94 -2.22
N THR A 161 15.35 15.86 -2.83
CA THR A 161 13.99 15.75 -3.35
C THR A 161 13.25 14.68 -2.58
N GLY A 162 11.96 14.86 -2.41
CA GLY A 162 11.10 13.90 -1.74
C GLY A 162 9.63 14.28 -1.86
N VAL A 163 8.76 13.52 -1.22
CA VAL A 163 7.34 13.80 -1.16
C VAL A 163 6.87 13.99 0.27
N ARG A 164 5.98 14.96 0.45
CA ARG A 164 5.24 15.17 1.68
C ARG A 164 3.82 14.66 1.51
N SER A 165 3.35 13.84 2.46
CA SER A 165 1.93 13.54 2.59
C SER A 165 1.16 14.84 2.83
N ALA A 166 0.33 15.23 1.88
CA ALA A 166 -0.50 16.43 1.96
C ALA A 166 -1.82 16.13 2.67
N ALA A 167 -2.43 14.98 2.37
CA ALA A 167 -3.63 14.51 3.05
C ALA A 167 -3.78 12.99 2.90
N VAL A 168 -4.31 12.36 3.95
CA VAL A 168 -4.74 10.96 3.96
C VAL A 168 -6.20 10.93 4.40
N LEU A 169 -7.05 10.24 3.65
CA LEU A 169 -8.47 10.09 3.97
C LEU A 169 -8.92 8.65 3.73
N GLU A 170 -9.55 8.07 4.74
CA GLU A 170 -10.35 6.85 4.60
C GLU A 170 -11.80 7.19 4.90
N LYS A 171 -12.70 6.93 3.96
CA LYS A 171 -14.11 7.30 4.09
C LYS A 171 -15.02 6.22 3.53
N LEU A 172 -15.97 5.78 4.34
CA LEU A 172 -17.05 4.93 3.87
C LEU A 172 -18.03 5.76 3.06
N VAL A 173 -18.26 5.36 1.82
CA VAL A 173 -19.20 5.98 0.88
C VAL A 173 -20.30 4.98 0.57
N THR A 174 -21.54 5.43 0.62
CA THR A 174 -22.71 4.65 0.21
C THR A 174 -23.12 5.08 -1.18
N VAL A 175 -23.26 4.12 -2.08
CA VAL A 175 -23.71 4.32 -3.46
C VAL A 175 -25.00 3.54 -3.65
N GLU A 176 -26.04 4.21 -4.09
CA GLU A 176 -27.37 3.64 -4.26
C GLU A 176 -27.76 3.61 -5.74
N GLY A 177 -28.58 2.63 -6.09
CA GLY A 177 -29.15 2.49 -7.42
C GLY A 177 -30.18 1.37 -7.45
N GLU A 178 -30.64 1.03 -8.63
CA GLU A 178 -31.66 0.02 -8.83
C GLU A 178 -31.07 -1.25 -9.47
N MET A 179 -31.58 -2.39 -9.06
CA MET A 179 -31.36 -3.68 -9.74
C MET A 179 -32.72 -4.23 -10.19
N VAL A 180 -32.83 -4.50 -11.47
CA VAL A 180 -34.06 -5.01 -12.07
C VAL A 180 -33.82 -6.43 -12.54
N PHE A 181 -34.70 -7.35 -12.15
CA PHE A 181 -34.66 -8.75 -12.55
C PHE A 181 -35.67 -9.02 -13.67
N ALA A 182 -35.35 -9.95 -14.55
CA ALA A 182 -36.28 -10.38 -15.61
C ALA A 182 -37.52 -11.10 -15.08
N LYS A 183 -37.41 -11.69 -13.89
CA LYS A 183 -38.49 -12.35 -13.13
C LYS A 183 -38.27 -12.07 -11.64
N PRO A 184 -39.30 -12.13 -10.80
CA PRO A 184 -39.14 -11.98 -9.36
C PRO A 184 -38.12 -12.99 -8.81
N PRO A 185 -37.13 -12.54 -8.00
CA PRO A 185 -36.19 -13.44 -7.37
C PRO A 185 -36.87 -14.21 -6.23
N ALA A 186 -36.81 -15.53 -6.28
CA ALA A 186 -37.22 -16.36 -5.15
C ALA A 186 -36.10 -16.48 -4.09
N ALA A 187 -34.84 -16.38 -4.52
CA ALA A 187 -33.69 -16.35 -3.62
C ALA A 187 -32.54 -15.60 -4.26
N ILE A 188 -31.90 -14.74 -3.47
CA ILE A 188 -30.61 -14.11 -3.78
C ILE A 188 -29.55 -14.94 -3.11
N LEU A 189 -28.57 -15.40 -3.91
CA LEU A 189 -27.54 -16.31 -3.44
C LEU A 189 -26.26 -15.58 -3.10
N ASP A 190 -25.88 -14.60 -3.92
CA ASP A 190 -24.67 -13.80 -3.70
C ASP A 190 -24.75 -12.46 -4.40
N ILE A 191 -24.19 -11.43 -3.78
CA ILE A 191 -24.01 -10.13 -4.39
C ILE A 191 -22.54 -9.74 -4.27
N THR A 192 -21.87 -9.67 -5.39
CA THR A 192 -20.48 -9.26 -5.49
C THR A 192 -20.32 -8.03 -6.35
N GLY A 193 -19.19 -7.35 -6.26
CA GLY A 193 -18.94 -6.21 -7.13
C GLY A 193 -17.51 -5.70 -7.03
N THR A 194 -17.19 -4.85 -7.99
CA THR A 194 -15.94 -4.11 -8.08
C THR A 194 -16.23 -2.62 -8.13
N ALA A 195 -15.36 -1.82 -7.55
CA ALA A 195 -15.45 -0.37 -7.64
C ALA A 195 -14.21 0.17 -8.36
N SER A 196 -14.37 1.17 -9.18
CA SER A 196 -13.26 1.79 -9.91
C SER A 196 -13.42 3.31 -9.99
N VAL A 197 -12.29 4.00 -9.87
CA VAL A 197 -12.23 5.45 -10.10
C VAL A 197 -12.21 5.71 -11.61
N ARG A 198 -13.11 6.58 -12.08
CA ARG A 198 -13.16 7.04 -13.47
C ARG A 198 -12.35 8.32 -13.66
N GLU A 199 -12.48 9.23 -12.73
CA GLU A 199 -11.84 10.54 -12.75
C GLU A 199 -11.62 11.04 -11.32
N ILE A 200 -10.45 11.59 -11.05
CA ILE A 200 -10.17 12.35 -9.85
C ILE A 200 -9.71 13.76 -10.24
N LYS A 201 -10.31 14.77 -9.62
CA LYS A 201 -9.90 16.17 -9.80
C LYS A 201 -9.60 16.78 -8.43
N LEU A 202 -8.36 17.24 -8.27
CA LEU A 202 -7.94 17.97 -7.10
C LEU A 202 -8.24 19.45 -7.27
N LEU A 203 -8.69 20.07 -6.20
CA LEU A 203 -8.92 21.49 -6.04
C LEU A 203 -8.28 21.94 -4.72
N ALA A 204 -8.16 23.23 -4.49
CA ALA A 204 -7.64 23.74 -3.21
C ALA A 204 -8.51 23.24 -2.04
N GLY A 205 -7.93 22.38 -1.19
CA GLY A 205 -8.59 21.81 -0.01
C GLY A 205 -9.67 20.76 -0.29
N LYS A 206 -9.80 20.26 -1.52
CA LYS A 206 -10.86 19.29 -1.89
C LYS A 206 -10.43 18.33 -2.99
N ALA A 207 -11.09 17.17 -3.04
CA ALA A 207 -11.08 16.30 -4.22
C ALA A 207 -12.50 15.98 -4.69
N VAL A 208 -12.67 15.92 -6.01
CA VAL A 208 -13.88 15.43 -6.66
C VAL A 208 -13.54 14.08 -7.27
N VAL A 209 -14.18 13.03 -6.78
CA VAL A 209 -13.99 11.65 -7.22
C VAL A 209 -15.24 11.20 -7.96
N LYS A 210 -15.09 10.85 -9.23
CA LYS A 210 -16.14 10.17 -10.00
C LYS A 210 -15.74 8.70 -10.15
N GLY A 211 -16.64 7.84 -9.83
CA GLY A 211 -16.44 6.40 -9.86
C GLY A 211 -17.65 5.63 -10.33
N GLU A 212 -17.48 4.34 -10.41
CA GLU A 212 -18.51 3.39 -10.76
C GLU A 212 -18.36 2.14 -9.91
N VAL A 213 -19.47 1.66 -9.36
CA VAL A 213 -19.55 0.35 -8.72
C VAL A 213 -20.31 -0.59 -9.66
N ARG A 214 -19.62 -1.65 -10.09
CA ARG A 214 -20.25 -2.71 -10.88
C ARG A 214 -20.61 -3.84 -9.95
N VAL A 215 -21.87 -4.19 -9.93
CA VAL A 215 -22.42 -5.22 -9.06
C VAL A 215 -22.95 -6.37 -9.89
N GLN A 216 -22.68 -7.57 -9.44
CA GLN A 216 -23.20 -8.81 -10.00
C GLN A 216 -23.97 -9.57 -8.93
N CYS A 217 -25.20 -9.89 -9.21
CA CYS A 217 -26.08 -10.65 -8.33
C CYS A 217 -26.35 -12.01 -8.91
N ALA A 218 -26.06 -13.05 -8.14
CA ALA A 218 -26.43 -14.44 -8.43
C ALA A 218 -27.76 -14.74 -7.74
N TRP A 219 -28.77 -15.16 -8.50
CA TRP A 219 -30.14 -15.34 -8.00
C TRP A 219 -30.88 -16.49 -8.68
N ARG A 220 -31.95 -16.96 -8.07
CA ARG A 220 -32.88 -17.95 -8.65
C ARG A 220 -34.29 -17.33 -8.79
N ALA A 221 -34.94 -17.64 -9.90
CA ALA A 221 -36.32 -17.27 -10.10
C ALA A 221 -37.28 -18.26 -9.40
N GLU A 222 -38.48 -17.83 -9.13
CA GLU A 222 -39.53 -18.70 -8.61
C GLU A 222 -39.85 -19.82 -9.61
N GLY A 223 -39.84 -21.05 -9.13
CA GLY A 223 -40.10 -22.26 -9.95
C GLY A 223 -38.95 -22.66 -10.90
N ASP A 224 -37.79 -21.98 -10.85
CA ASP A 224 -36.61 -22.30 -11.65
C ASP A 224 -35.43 -22.67 -10.74
N SER A 225 -34.87 -23.85 -10.94
CA SER A 225 -33.69 -24.32 -10.20
C SER A 225 -32.37 -23.77 -10.77
N SER A 226 -32.40 -23.16 -11.95
CA SER A 226 -31.20 -22.63 -12.61
C SER A 226 -30.71 -21.35 -11.93
N LEU A 227 -29.39 -21.28 -11.76
CA LEU A 227 -28.74 -20.06 -11.27
C LEU A 227 -28.68 -19.02 -12.40
N GLN A 228 -29.19 -17.83 -12.13
CA GLN A 228 -29.17 -16.71 -13.04
C GLN A 228 -28.22 -15.63 -12.50
N SER A 229 -27.71 -14.80 -13.38
CA SER A 229 -26.85 -13.66 -13.02
C SER A 229 -27.44 -12.38 -13.58
N GLN A 230 -27.47 -11.35 -12.74
CA GLN A 230 -27.89 -9.99 -13.11
C GLN A 230 -26.79 -9.01 -12.73
N ALA A 231 -26.45 -8.12 -13.65
CA ALA A 231 -25.48 -7.06 -13.42
C ALA A 231 -26.13 -5.69 -13.31
N ALA A 232 -25.55 -4.83 -12.49
CA ALA A 232 -25.90 -3.42 -12.39
C ALA A 232 -24.63 -2.55 -12.32
N SER A 233 -24.74 -1.33 -12.83
CA SER A 233 -23.67 -0.33 -12.76
C SER A 233 -24.20 0.89 -12.01
N LEU A 234 -23.50 1.29 -10.94
CA LEU A 234 -23.84 2.39 -10.06
C LEU A 234 -22.78 3.50 -10.20
N PRO A 235 -22.99 4.48 -11.09
CA PRO A 235 -22.09 5.63 -11.18
C PRO A 235 -22.30 6.55 -9.97
N PHE A 236 -21.23 7.14 -9.47
CA PHE A 236 -21.30 8.10 -8.38
C PHE A 236 -20.34 9.27 -8.55
N ASN A 237 -20.62 10.36 -7.87
CA ASN A 237 -19.77 11.53 -7.78
C ASN A 237 -19.69 11.96 -6.32
N GLN A 238 -18.49 11.97 -5.76
CA GLN A 238 -18.26 12.31 -4.36
C GLN A 238 -17.30 13.49 -4.26
N VAL A 239 -17.68 14.49 -3.50
CA VAL A 239 -16.77 15.58 -3.10
C VAL A 239 -16.30 15.29 -1.68
N VAL A 240 -15.00 15.40 -1.47
CA VAL A 240 -14.37 15.21 -0.16
C VAL A 240 -13.48 16.39 0.17
N ASP A 241 -13.52 16.84 1.42
CA ASP A 241 -12.63 17.87 1.93
C ASP A 241 -11.27 17.24 2.26
N LEU A 242 -10.19 17.87 1.82
CA LEU A 242 -8.82 17.40 1.96
C LEU A 242 -7.91 18.58 2.28
N ASP A 243 -7.82 18.93 3.55
CA ASP A 243 -6.98 20.01 3.99
C ASP A 243 -5.52 19.82 3.58
N GLY A 244 -4.89 20.87 3.04
CA GLY A 244 -3.50 20.85 2.59
C GLY A 244 -3.28 20.39 1.14
N VAL A 245 -4.31 19.91 0.46
CA VAL A 245 -4.24 19.50 -0.97
C VAL A 245 -4.35 20.72 -1.88
N ALA A 246 -3.58 20.69 -2.97
CA ALA A 246 -3.61 21.65 -4.06
C ALA A 246 -3.61 20.91 -5.40
N GLU A 247 -3.82 21.63 -6.50
CA GLU A 247 -3.93 21.04 -7.84
C GLU A 247 -2.63 20.38 -8.32
N ASP A 248 -1.48 20.77 -7.77
CA ASP A 248 -0.15 20.22 -8.06
C ASP A 248 0.18 18.92 -7.32
N CYS A 249 -0.69 18.47 -6.41
CA CYS A 249 -0.51 17.21 -5.69
C CYS A 249 -0.72 16.00 -6.61
N LYS A 250 0.10 14.97 -6.41
CA LYS A 250 -0.20 13.62 -6.93
C LYS A 250 -1.17 12.93 -5.97
N CYS A 251 -2.16 12.23 -6.49
CA CYS A 251 -3.20 11.62 -5.67
C CYS A 251 -3.47 10.19 -6.09
N LEU A 252 -3.47 9.30 -5.12
CA LEU A 252 -4.01 7.95 -5.20
C LEU A 252 -5.44 7.97 -4.65
N CYS A 253 -6.37 7.35 -5.36
CA CYS A 253 -7.70 7.07 -4.86
C CYS A 253 -8.07 5.64 -5.23
N VAL A 254 -8.26 4.79 -4.24
CA VAL A 254 -8.70 3.40 -4.42
C VAL A 254 -10.06 3.21 -3.77
N LEU A 255 -10.90 2.45 -4.42
CA LEU A 255 -12.27 2.14 -3.98
C LEU A 255 -12.35 0.65 -3.64
N GLU A 256 -12.52 0.32 -2.37
CA GLU A 256 -12.68 -1.05 -1.90
C GLU A 256 -14.15 -1.33 -1.55
N PRO A 257 -14.87 -2.21 -2.28
CA PRO A 257 -16.21 -2.62 -1.91
C PRO A 257 -16.18 -3.40 -0.59
N VAL A 258 -16.94 -2.94 0.40
CA VAL A 258 -17.00 -3.56 1.73
C VAL A 258 -18.34 -4.24 2.01
N GLY A 259 -19.38 -3.94 1.24
CA GLY A 259 -20.67 -4.61 1.40
C GLY A 259 -21.68 -4.22 0.35
N PHE A 260 -22.63 -5.11 0.13
CA PHE A 260 -23.79 -4.90 -0.74
C PHE A 260 -25.05 -5.30 0.00
N ALA A 261 -26.14 -4.57 -0.25
CA ALA A 261 -27.47 -4.90 0.23
C ALA A 261 -28.48 -4.64 -0.88
N LEU A 262 -29.44 -5.53 -1.01
CA LEU A 262 -30.58 -5.36 -1.91
C LEU A 262 -31.86 -5.38 -1.07
N THR A 263 -32.64 -4.32 -1.17
CA THR A 263 -33.95 -4.23 -0.54
C THR A 263 -35.02 -4.45 -1.62
N GLU A 264 -35.94 -5.39 -1.40
CA GLU A 264 -36.99 -5.70 -2.36
C GLU A 264 -37.86 -4.46 -2.63
N GLY A 265 -38.14 -4.22 -3.91
CA GLY A 265 -39.07 -3.16 -4.34
C GLY A 265 -40.53 -3.58 -4.24
N GLU A 266 -41.42 -2.63 -4.15
CA GLU A 266 -42.89 -2.84 -3.99
C GLU A 266 -43.55 -3.68 -5.12
N GLN A 267 -42.86 -3.86 -6.27
CA GLN A 267 -43.41 -4.57 -7.44
C GLN A 267 -42.76 -5.96 -7.67
N GLY A 268 -41.93 -6.46 -6.75
CA GLY A 268 -41.40 -7.83 -6.78
C GLY A 268 -40.37 -8.18 -7.89
N ALA A 269 -40.18 -7.32 -8.91
CA ALA A 269 -39.29 -7.60 -10.04
C ALA A 269 -37.95 -6.81 -9.97
N GLY A 270 -37.66 -6.16 -8.88
CA GLY A 270 -36.43 -5.38 -8.68
C GLY A 270 -36.33 -4.85 -7.26
N GLY A 271 -35.26 -4.14 -6.97
CA GLY A 271 -35.06 -3.56 -5.64
C GLY A 271 -34.02 -2.46 -5.64
N GLN A 272 -33.95 -1.75 -4.53
CA GLN A 272 -32.92 -0.76 -4.28
C GLN A 272 -31.64 -1.49 -3.88
N LEU A 273 -30.61 -1.29 -4.69
CA LEU A 273 -29.27 -1.80 -4.45
C LEU A 273 -28.42 -0.74 -3.76
N THR A 274 -27.85 -1.10 -2.62
CA THR A 274 -26.94 -0.25 -1.85
C THR A 274 -25.56 -0.90 -1.83
N ALA A 275 -24.55 -0.18 -2.29
CA ALA A 275 -23.15 -0.57 -2.22
C ALA A 275 -22.41 0.30 -1.19
N SER A 276 -21.78 -0.33 -0.22
CA SER A 276 -20.86 0.32 0.71
C SER A 276 -19.44 0.18 0.21
N VAL A 277 -18.76 1.30 0.00
CA VAL A 277 -17.41 1.35 -0.58
C VAL A 277 -16.49 2.13 0.36
N MET A 278 -15.38 1.57 0.77
CA MET A 278 -14.32 2.29 1.45
C MET A 278 -13.48 3.02 0.40
N MET A 279 -13.41 4.32 0.51
CA MET A 279 -12.57 5.19 -0.31
C MET A 279 -11.27 5.45 0.46
N HIS A 280 -10.17 4.99 -0.10
CA HIS A 280 -8.82 5.28 0.37
C HIS A 280 -8.23 6.36 -0.52
N LEU A 281 -7.85 7.48 0.06
CA LEU A 281 -7.31 8.61 -0.68
C LEU A 281 -6.04 9.09 0.02
N HIS A 282 -4.95 9.15 -0.74
CA HIS A 282 -3.67 9.68 -0.29
C HIS A 282 -3.13 10.67 -1.33
N ALA A 283 -2.83 11.89 -0.89
CA ALA A 283 -2.28 12.92 -1.75
C ALA A 283 -0.87 13.29 -1.27
N TRP A 284 0.06 13.38 -2.22
CA TRP A 284 1.45 13.77 -1.98
C TRP A 284 1.78 15.05 -2.73
N ARG A 285 2.60 15.87 -2.10
CA ARG A 285 3.20 17.03 -2.72
C ARG A 285 4.71 16.85 -2.81
N SER A 286 5.28 17.02 -4.00
CA SER A 286 6.73 17.03 -4.19
C SER A 286 7.35 18.20 -3.45
N CYS A 287 8.46 17.98 -2.80
CA CYS A 287 9.27 19.00 -2.14
C CYS A 287 10.72 18.87 -2.61
N GLN A 288 11.36 20.02 -2.73
CA GLN A 288 12.78 20.12 -3.05
C GLN A 288 13.38 21.14 -2.10
N LEU A 289 14.48 20.76 -1.47
CA LEU A 289 15.14 21.62 -0.50
C LEU A 289 16.67 21.50 -0.64
N GLN A 290 17.34 22.63 -0.54
CA GLN A 290 18.80 22.69 -0.49
C GLN A 290 19.25 22.69 0.97
N TYR A 291 20.23 21.86 1.31
CA TYR A 291 20.74 21.70 2.66
C TYR A 291 22.27 21.65 2.71
N VAL A 292 22.82 21.93 3.87
CA VAL A 292 24.26 21.83 4.12
C VAL A 292 24.61 20.41 4.50
N SER A 293 25.37 19.75 3.65
CA SER A 293 25.83 18.37 3.90
C SER A 293 27.16 18.32 4.66
N ASP A 294 28.00 19.34 4.54
CA ASP A 294 29.25 19.50 5.28
C ASP A 294 29.65 20.98 5.32
N ALA A 295 30.43 21.35 6.32
CA ALA A 295 30.94 22.71 6.46
C ALA A 295 32.28 22.75 7.21
N PHE A 296 33.07 23.79 6.96
CA PHE A 296 34.28 24.10 7.72
C PHE A 296 34.56 25.61 7.66
N SER A 297 35.40 26.13 8.57
CA SER A 297 35.85 27.49 8.51
C SER A 297 37.30 27.58 7.99
N THR A 298 37.58 28.63 7.22
CA THR A 298 38.94 29.00 6.84
C THR A 298 39.67 29.78 7.92
N ARG A 299 39.01 30.12 9.04
CA ARG A 299 39.56 31.01 10.10
C ARG A 299 39.52 30.37 11.49
N PHE A 300 38.63 29.43 11.73
CA PHE A 300 38.39 28.82 13.02
C PHE A 300 38.35 27.30 12.91
N GLU A 301 38.76 26.61 13.97
CA GLU A 301 38.39 25.21 14.12
C GLU A 301 36.88 25.07 14.05
N THR A 302 36.40 24.04 13.39
CA THR A 302 34.99 23.86 13.17
C THR A 302 34.55 22.45 13.54
N THR A 303 33.62 22.34 14.44
CA THR A 303 32.97 21.06 14.78
C THR A 303 31.58 21.03 14.15
N VAL A 304 31.30 20.02 13.35
CA VAL A 304 29.96 19.78 12.77
C VAL A 304 29.36 18.53 13.40
N THR A 305 28.08 18.61 13.75
CA THR A 305 27.32 17.47 14.26
C THR A 305 26.63 16.78 13.08
N PRO A 306 26.96 15.53 12.74
CA PRO A 306 26.29 14.81 11.66
C PRO A 306 24.81 14.61 11.97
N GLN A 307 23.98 14.64 10.94
CA GLN A 307 22.55 14.33 11.00
C GLN A 307 22.17 13.43 9.84
N GLU A 308 21.53 12.33 10.14
CA GLU A 308 20.94 11.46 9.14
C GLU A 308 19.54 11.98 8.75
N LEU A 309 19.31 12.10 7.46
CA LEU A 309 18.04 12.55 6.86
C LEU A 309 17.47 11.40 6.05
N VAL A 310 16.33 10.88 6.48
CA VAL A 310 15.64 9.82 5.75
C VAL A 310 14.42 10.44 5.07
N VAL A 311 14.38 10.37 3.75
CA VAL A 311 13.26 10.91 2.96
C VAL A 311 12.57 9.82 2.18
N GLU A 312 11.28 10.08 1.88
CA GLU A 312 10.51 9.24 0.98
C GLU A 312 10.29 9.97 -0.34
N ASP A 313 10.36 9.24 -1.43
CA ASP A 313 9.92 9.70 -2.74
C ASP A 313 8.89 8.73 -3.31
N LEU A 314 8.02 9.24 -4.17
CA LEU A 314 7.04 8.44 -4.90
C LEU A 314 7.73 7.79 -6.10
N ALA A 315 8.16 6.54 -5.92
CA ALA A 315 8.88 5.80 -6.95
C ALA A 315 8.01 5.52 -8.18
N CYS A 316 6.78 5.06 -7.99
CA CYS A 316 5.79 4.94 -9.05
C CYS A 316 4.35 4.88 -8.52
N MET A 317 3.40 5.20 -9.39
CA MET A 317 1.99 4.86 -9.20
C MET A 317 1.74 3.54 -9.92
N LEU A 318 1.07 2.60 -9.24
CA LEU A 318 0.72 1.29 -9.76
C LEU A 318 -0.76 1.28 -10.16
N ASN A 319 -1.05 0.89 -11.38
CA ASN A 319 -2.40 0.58 -11.87
C ASN A 319 -2.27 -0.41 -13.02
N GLU A 320 -2.00 -1.65 -12.65
CA GLU A 320 -1.63 -2.71 -13.59
C GLU A 320 -2.47 -3.95 -13.36
N THR A 321 -2.66 -4.72 -14.42
CA THR A 321 -3.31 -6.02 -14.38
C THR A 321 -2.31 -7.15 -14.62
N ALA A 322 -2.46 -8.22 -13.85
CA ALA A 322 -1.70 -9.44 -14.06
C ALA A 322 -2.63 -10.66 -14.07
N SER A 323 -2.25 -11.67 -14.84
CA SER A 323 -2.96 -12.94 -14.92
C SER A 323 -2.03 -14.09 -14.61
N ALA A 324 -2.53 -15.06 -13.87
CA ALA A 324 -1.83 -16.31 -13.61
C ALA A 324 -2.78 -17.49 -13.79
N THR A 325 -2.24 -18.62 -14.27
CA THR A 325 -2.99 -19.85 -14.53
C THR A 325 -2.41 -21.00 -13.73
N ALA A 326 -3.26 -21.80 -13.12
CA ALA A 326 -2.88 -23.06 -12.48
C ALA A 326 -3.82 -24.17 -12.92
N ALA A 327 -3.26 -25.35 -13.15
CA ALA A 327 -4.01 -26.53 -13.52
C ALA A 327 -3.74 -27.70 -12.55
N GLY A 328 -4.63 -28.69 -12.54
CA GLY A 328 -4.44 -29.93 -11.78
C GLY A 328 -5.58 -30.89 -11.98
N SER A 329 -5.31 -32.16 -11.72
CA SER A 329 -6.30 -33.25 -11.88
C SER A 329 -7.34 -33.20 -10.76
N LEU A 330 -8.57 -33.52 -11.11
CA LEU A 330 -9.65 -33.86 -10.20
C LEU A 330 -9.79 -35.38 -10.07
N PRO A 331 -10.24 -35.88 -8.91
CA PRO A 331 -10.48 -37.30 -8.73
C PRO A 331 -11.56 -37.86 -9.67
N ASP A 332 -12.58 -37.04 -9.97
CA ASP A 332 -13.69 -37.41 -10.86
C ASP A 332 -13.59 -36.66 -12.20
N ALA A 333 -13.42 -37.41 -13.28
CA ALA A 333 -13.36 -36.85 -14.64
C ALA A 333 -14.70 -36.27 -15.13
N GLY A 334 -15.82 -36.65 -14.50
CA GLY A 334 -17.16 -36.14 -14.79
C GLY A 334 -17.57 -34.94 -13.95
N ALA A 335 -16.68 -34.40 -13.08
CA ALA A 335 -17.00 -33.32 -12.20
C ALA A 335 -17.39 -32.06 -12.98
N GLN A 336 -18.43 -31.38 -12.51
CA GLN A 336 -18.96 -30.13 -13.08
C GLN A 336 -18.66 -28.95 -12.18
N LEU A 337 -18.01 -27.93 -12.72
CA LEU A 337 -17.75 -26.68 -11.99
C LEU A 337 -19.06 -25.96 -11.64
N ARG A 338 -19.16 -25.47 -10.40
CA ARG A 338 -20.30 -24.70 -9.90
C ARG A 338 -19.93 -23.26 -9.58
N ALA A 339 -18.78 -23.02 -8.95
CA ALA A 339 -18.29 -21.68 -8.62
C ALA A 339 -16.78 -21.68 -8.41
N CYS A 340 -16.16 -20.53 -8.47
CA CYS A 340 -14.75 -20.33 -8.12
C CYS A 340 -14.58 -18.99 -7.41
N PHE A 341 -13.78 -18.98 -6.33
CA PHE A 341 -13.48 -17.81 -5.51
C PHE A 341 -11.97 -17.65 -5.38
N VAL A 342 -11.50 -16.41 -5.15
CA VAL A 342 -10.09 -16.10 -4.97
C VAL A 342 -9.87 -15.35 -3.68
N ALA A 343 -8.87 -15.77 -2.92
CA ALA A 343 -8.34 -15.06 -1.76
C ALA A 343 -6.88 -14.67 -2.02
N TYR A 344 -6.51 -13.45 -1.64
CA TYR A 344 -5.14 -12.96 -1.75
C TYR A 344 -4.47 -13.04 -0.38
N GLY A 345 -3.21 -13.51 -0.38
CA GLY A 345 -2.32 -13.42 0.77
C GLY A 345 -1.61 -12.07 0.85
N PRO A 346 -0.69 -11.92 1.81
CA PRO A 346 0.12 -10.72 1.93
C PRO A 346 0.93 -10.46 0.66
N ALA A 347 0.94 -9.21 0.24
CA ALA A 347 1.68 -8.76 -0.93
C ALA A 347 3.06 -8.22 -0.52
N GLN A 348 4.01 -8.22 -1.47
CA GLN A 348 5.36 -7.74 -1.22
C GLN A 348 6.00 -7.19 -2.50
N VAL A 349 6.94 -6.26 -2.31
CA VAL A 349 7.82 -5.79 -3.40
C VAL A 349 9.12 -6.57 -3.33
N VAL A 350 9.50 -7.17 -4.45
CA VAL A 350 10.71 -8.01 -4.54
C VAL A 350 11.53 -7.65 -5.79
N PRO A 351 12.85 -7.89 -5.76
CA PRO A 351 13.66 -7.85 -6.98
C PRO A 351 13.11 -8.85 -8.00
N TYR A 352 12.97 -8.41 -9.24
CA TYR A 352 12.44 -9.23 -10.33
C TYR A 352 13.13 -8.90 -11.65
N ARG A 353 13.79 -9.89 -12.25
CA ARG A 353 14.64 -9.71 -13.44
C ARG A 353 15.69 -8.60 -13.18
N ASP A 354 15.74 -7.58 -14.05
CA ASP A 354 16.65 -6.43 -13.93
C ASP A 354 16.01 -5.23 -13.18
N GLY A 355 14.88 -5.43 -12.49
CA GLY A 355 14.12 -4.38 -11.80
C GLY A 355 13.39 -4.91 -10.57
N TRP A 356 12.17 -4.45 -10.37
CA TRP A 356 11.33 -4.74 -9.23
C TRP A 356 9.94 -5.23 -9.67
N ALA A 357 9.28 -5.99 -8.82
CA ALA A 357 7.88 -6.36 -9.01
C ALA A 357 7.11 -6.32 -7.68
N PHE A 358 5.85 -5.96 -7.75
CA PHE A 358 4.87 -6.20 -6.71
C PHE A 358 4.27 -7.59 -6.94
N THR A 359 4.37 -8.45 -5.95
CA THR A 359 3.95 -9.86 -6.06
C THR A 359 2.95 -10.22 -4.97
N VAL A 360 2.00 -11.08 -5.32
CA VAL A 360 1.02 -11.59 -4.39
C VAL A 360 0.70 -13.05 -4.69
N ARG A 361 0.57 -13.82 -3.61
CA ARG A 361 0.07 -15.18 -3.69
C ARG A 361 -1.45 -15.17 -3.64
N ALA A 362 -2.08 -15.78 -4.65
CA ALA A 362 -3.52 -15.98 -4.68
C ALA A 362 -3.86 -17.45 -4.48
N VAL A 363 -4.95 -17.74 -3.78
CA VAL A 363 -5.53 -19.07 -3.63
C VAL A 363 -6.91 -19.05 -4.26
N ALA A 364 -7.04 -19.78 -5.38
CA ALA A 364 -8.31 -19.99 -6.04
C ALA A 364 -8.95 -21.27 -5.50
N THR A 365 -10.19 -21.16 -5.02
CA THR A 365 -11.00 -22.28 -4.53
C THR A 365 -12.15 -22.53 -5.50
N ALA A 366 -12.11 -23.65 -6.21
CA ALA A 366 -13.15 -24.09 -7.11
C ALA A 366 -14.10 -25.06 -6.39
N PHE A 367 -15.39 -24.88 -6.57
CA PHE A 367 -16.42 -25.82 -6.13
C PHE A 367 -16.91 -26.62 -7.34
N ALA A 368 -16.76 -27.92 -7.28
CA ALA A 368 -17.22 -28.83 -8.32
C ALA A 368 -18.12 -29.94 -7.75
N GLU A 369 -19.12 -30.28 -8.52
CA GLU A 369 -20.03 -31.38 -8.22
C GLU A 369 -19.56 -32.64 -8.95
N ASN A 370 -19.34 -33.70 -8.20
CA ASN A 370 -18.93 -34.97 -8.74
C ASN A 370 -20.10 -35.77 -9.39
N SER A 371 -19.82 -36.92 -10.00
CA SER A 371 -20.81 -37.79 -10.65
C SER A 371 -21.87 -38.36 -9.69
N LEU A 372 -21.64 -38.29 -8.37
CA LEU A 372 -22.59 -38.65 -7.32
C LEU A 372 -23.47 -37.49 -6.84
N ALA A 373 -23.43 -36.35 -7.52
CA ALA A 373 -24.08 -35.11 -7.14
C ALA A 373 -23.64 -34.57 -5.77
N GLU A 374 -22.39 -34.86 -5.36
CA GLU A 374 -21.77 -34.27 -4.18
C GLU A 374 -20.85 -33.12 -4.54
N LEU A 375 -20.95 -32.02 -3.79
CA LEU A 375 -20.07 -30.87 -3.93
C LEU A 375 -18.76 -31.07 -3.15
N GLU A 376 -17.67 -30.68 -3.80
CA GLU A 376 -16.33 -30.70 -3.23
C GLU A 376 -15.58 -29.41 -3.55
N SER A 377 -14.60 -29.06 -2.73
CA SER A 377 -13.75 -27.87 -2.94
C SER A 377 -12.33 -28.28 -3.32
N TYR A 378 -11.76 -27.56 -4.30
CA TYR A 378 -10.41 -27.78 -4.81
C TYR A 378 -9.64 -26.47 -4.82
N GLU A 379 -8.46 -26.46 -4.23
CA GLU A 379 -7.64 -25.26 -4.14
C GLU A 379 -6.47 -25.29 -5.12
N LYS A 380 -6.21 -24.16 -5.75
CA LYS A 380 -5.04 -23.90 -6.58
C LYS A 380 -4.34 -22.63 -6.13
N THR A 381 -3.05 -22.73 -5.92
CA THR A 381 -2.21 -21.57 -5.61
C THR A 381 -1.62 -20.99 -6.88
N LEU A 382 -1.70 -19.67 -7.02
CA LEU A 382 -1.15 -18.90 -8.12
C LEU A 382 -0.28 -17.79 -7.56
N GLU A 383 0.69 -17.34 -8.33
CA GLU A 383 1.48 -16.17 -8.05
C GLU A 383 1.20 -15.12 -9.12
N LEU A 384 0.73 -13.96 -8.68
CA LEU A 384 0.51 -12.80 -9.54
C LEU A 384 1.72 -11.88 -9.42
N VAL A 385 2.28 -11.47 -10.55
CA VAL A 385 3.47 -10.64 -10.63
C VAL A 385 3.15 -9.40 -11.44
N PHE A 386 3.32 -8.24 -10.82
CA PHE A 386 3.12 -6.93 -11.42
C PHE A 386 4.49 -6.23 -11.53
N PRO A 387 5.14 -6.22 -12.71
CA PRO A 387 6.40 -5.52 -12.89
C PRO A 387 6.27 -4.04 -12.60
N LEU A 388 7.24 -3.47 -11.87
CA LEU A 388 7.25 -2.06 -11.48
C LEU A 388 8.18 -1.25 -12.38
N ALA A 389 7.70 -0.11 -12.85
CA ALA A 389 8.51 0.87 -13.57
C ALA A 389 9.25 1.77 -12.56
N VAL A 390 10.18 1.18 -11.81
CA VAL A 390 10.95 1.85 -10.75
C VAL A 390 12.43 1.75 -11.07
N ASP A 391 13.10 2.90 -11.15
CA ASP A 391 14.56 2.99 -11.23
C ASP A 391 15.13 3.18 -9.81
N ALA A 392 15.28 2.06 -9.10
CA ALA A 392 15.84 2.03 -7.76
C ALA A 392 16.94 0.97 -7.68
N PRO A 393 18.07 1.26 -7.00
CA PRO A 393 19.16 0.30 -6.88
C PRO A 393 18.72 -0.96 -6.12
N GLN A 394 19.41 -2.07 -6.37
CA GLN A 394 19.21 -3.27 -5.56
C GLN A 394 19.54 -2.96 -4.10
N GLY A 395 18.60 -3.28 -3.20
CA GLY A 395 18.72 -2.94 -1.78
C GLY A 395 17.96 -1.65 -1.37
N ALA A 396 17.33 -0.94 -2.32
CA ALA A 396 16.43 0.15 -2.00
C ALA A 396 15.26 -0.34 -1.12
N GLN A 397 14.88 0.47 -0.15
CA GLN A 397 13.70 0.20 0.69
C GLN A 397 12.45 0.71 -0.03
N LEU A 398 11.73 -0.23 -0.66
CA LEU A 398 10.47 0.04 -1.33
C LEU A 398 9.30 -0.37 -0.44
N SER A 399 8.35 0.53 -0.25
CA SER A 399 7.15 0.31 0.56
C SER A 399 5.91 0.42 -0.29
N PRO A 400 5.11 -0.65 -0.45
CA PRO A 400 3.86 -0.61 -1.20
C PRO A 400 2.72 -0.05 -0.34
N GLU A 401 1.91 0.81 -0.93
CA GLU A 401 0.58 1.20 -0.48
C GLU A 401 -0.38 0.82 -1.61
N CYS A 402 -0.73 -0.47 -1.67
CA CYS A 402 -1.42 -1.07 -2.82
C CYS A 402 -2.59 -1.94 -2.40
N TRP A 403 -3.65 -1.89 -3.21
CA TRP A 403 -4.85 -2.71 -3.08
C TRP A 403 -5.00 -3.62 -4.28
N LEU A 404 -5.59 -4.78 -4.04
CA LEU A 404 -5.86 -5.79 -5.05
C LEU A 404 -7.35 -5.98 -5.26
N SER A 405 -7.76 -6.03 -6.52
CA SER A 405 -9.12 -6.39 -6.92
C SER A 405 -9.10 -7.50 -7.96
N THR A 406 -10.07 -8.40 -7.88
CA THR A 406 -10.25 -9.45 -8.90
C THR A 406 -11.03 -8.87 -10.08
N GLU A 407 -10.43 -8.85 -11.27
CA GLU A 407 -11.14 -8.43 -12.49
C GLU A 407 -11.88 -9.59 -13.15
N ASN A 408 -11.25 -10.76 -13.19
CA ASN A 408 -11.83 -11.93 -13.84
C ASN A 408 -11.31 -13.23 -13.22
N ILE A 409 -12.18 -14.23 -13.16
CA ILE A 409 -11.85 -15.61 -12.83
C ILE A 409 -12.39 -16.48 -13.97
N GLN A 410 -11.50 -17.11 -14.69
CA GLN A 410 -11.86 -18.15 -15.66
C GLN A 410 -11.53 -19.50 -15.06
N CYS A 411 -12.52 -20.34 -14.95
CA CYS A 411 -12.35 -21.65 -14.39
C CYS A 411 -13.04 -22.68 -15.31
N SER A 412 -12.34 -23.75 -15.64
CA SER A 412 -12.86 -24.82 -16.48
C SER A 412 -12.50 -26.19 -15.89
N CYS A 413 -13.39 -27.15 -16.12
CA CYS A 413 -13.17 -28.54 -15.77
C CYS A 413 -13.43 -29.38 -17.02
N THR A 414 -12.37 -29.96 -17.58
CA THR A 414 -12.47 -30.77 -18.81
C THR A 414 -11.65 -32.04 -18.67
N GLY A 415 -12.28 -33.19 -18.84
CA GLY A 415 -11.62 -34.49 -18.81
C GLY A 415 -10.91 -34.79 -17.48
N GLY A 416 -11.45 -34.31 -16.36
CA GLY A 416 -10.85 -34.46 -15.03
C GLY A 416 -9.69 -33.48 -14.75
N THR A 417 -9.48 -32.50 -15.61
CA THR A 417 -8.50 -31.42 -15.36
C THR A 417 -9.22 -30.13 -15.00
N LEU A 418 -8.92 -29.61 -13.82
CA LEU A 418 -9.31 -28.28 -13.38
C LEU A 418 -8.25 -27.29 -13.84
N GLU A 419 -8.63 -26.27 -14.59
CA GLU A 419 -7.79 -25.15 -14.94
C GLU A 419 -8.42 -23.86 -14.42
N VAL A 420 -7.64 -23.06 -13.71
CA VAL A 420 -8.08 -21.76 -13.16
C VAL A 420 -7.12 -20.69 -13.60
N THR A 421 -7.66 -19.66 -14.24
CA THR A 421 -6.95 -18.42 -14.56
C THR A 421 -7.55 -17.28 -13.75
N VAL A 422 -6.72 -16.58 -12.99
CA VAL A 422 -7.09 -15.41 -12.22
C VAL A 422 -6.46 -14.19 -12.84
N THR A 423 -7.28 -13.17 -13.14
CA THR A 423 -6.83 -11.84 -13.55
C THR A 423 -7.15 -10.88 -12.42
N ALA A 424 -6.12 -10.25 -11.87
CA ALA A 424 -6.25 -9.24 -10.82
C ALA A 424 -5.65 -7.92 -11.26
N ARG A 425 -6.20 -6.84 -10.71
CA ARG A 425 -5.67 -5.49 -10.80
C ARG A 425 -5.02 -5.10 -9.49
N ALA A 426 -3.83 -4.52 -9.56
CA ALA A 426 -3.17 -3.86 -8.46
C ALA A 426 -3.22 -2.35 -8.67
N GLU A 427 -3.76 -1.62 -7.71
CA GLU A 427 -3.82 -0.16 -7.70
C GLU A 427 -3.14 0.36 -6.45
N GLY A 428 -2.26 1.37 -6.61
CA GLY A 428 -1.54 1.88 -5.43
C GLY A 428 -0.39 2.81 -5.76
N ALA A 429 0.48 2.97 -4.76
CA ALA A 429 1.71 3.73 -4.85
C ALA A 429 2.86 2.91 -4.26
N ILE A 430 4.04 3.05 -4.84
CA ILE A 430 5.28 2.52 -4.31
C ILE A 430 6.13 3.70 -3.85
N LEU A 431 6.43 3.74 -2.57
CA LEU A 431 7.33 4.72 -1.96
C LEU A 431 8.73 4.15 -1.86
N CYS A 432 9.74 4.98 -2.12
CA CYS A 432 11.15 4.65 -1.99
C CYS A 432 11.77 5.49 -0.89
N ARG A 433 12.48 4.86 0.05
CA ARG A 433 13.25 5.54 1.09
C ARG A 433 14.70 5.70 0.68
N SER A 434 15.23 6.90 0.88
CA SER A 434 16.64 7.21 0.71
C SER A 434 17.19 7.89 1.96
N THR A 435 18.45 7.57 2.27
CA THR A 435 19.16 8.13 3.41
C THR A 435 20.25 9.07 2.92
N HIS A 436 20.28 10.27 3.48
CA HIS A 436 21.24 11.32 3.16
C HIS A 436 21.95 11.79 4.43
N GLN A 437 23.16 12.29 4.27
CA GLN A 437 23.94 12.85 5.38
C GLN A 437 23.92 14.37 5.29
N GLY A 438 23.47 15.00 6.36
CA GLY A 438 23.51 16.43 6.56
C GLY A 438 24.21 16.78 7.87
N ILE A 439 24.13 18.05 8.24
CA ILE A 439 24.61 18.53 9.53
C ILE A 439 23.43 19.10 10.36
N GLY A 440 23.34 18.68 11.63
CA GLY A 440 22.36 19.14 12.60
C GLY A 440 22.83 20.34 13.43
N GLY A 441 24.16 20.57 13.45
CA GLY A 441 24.81 21.67 14.17
C GLY A 441 26.20 21.97 13.64
N ALA A 442 26.64 23.20 13.86
CA ALA A 442 28.02 23.64 13.61
C ALA A 442 28.45 24.63 14.68
N GLU A 443 29.65 24.45 15.18
CA GLU A 443 30.26 25.32 16.21
C GLU A 443 31.64 25.75 15.78
N LEU A 444 31.98 27.00 16.05
CA LEU A 444 33.32 27.54 15.84
C LEU A 444 34.12 27.39 17.13
N GLY A 445 35.29 26.80 17.01
CA GLY A 445 36.27 26.68 18.08
C GLY A 445 37.28 27.82 18.12
N GLU A 446 38.56 27.48 18.41
CA GLU A 446 39.63 28.44 18.48
C GLU A 446 40.02 28.95 17.07
N PRO A 447 40.58 30.18 16.97
CA PRO A 447 41.16 30.64 15.71
C PRO A 447 42.27 29.72 15.22
N LEU A 448 42.24 29.46 13.92
CA LEU A 448 43.33 28.67 13.29
C LEU A 448 44.66 29.45 13.41
N THR A 449 45.75 28.73 13.62
CA THR A 449 47.11 29.28 13.54
C THR A 449 47.36 29.78 12.14
N VAL A 450 47.80 31.03 12.03
CA VAL A 450 48.14 31.63 10.74
C VAL A 450 49.25 30.80 10.11
N PRO A 451 49.10 30.33 8.85
CA PRO A 451 50.15 29.61 8.16
C PRO A 451 51.47 30.42 8.10
N ASP A 452 52.58 29.69 8.10
CA ASP A 452 53.90 30.32 7.96
C ASP A 452 53.95 31.17 6.67
N PRO A 453 54.17 32.49 6.76
CA PRO A 453 54.18 33.38 5.59
C PRO A 453 55.29 33.05 4.57
N GLU A 454 56.24 32.20 4.92
CA GLU A 454 57.29 31.72 3.98
C GLU A 454 56.77 30.62 3.05
N ILE A 455 55.61 30.01 3.34
CA ILE A 455 55.01 28.97 2.50
C ILE A 455 53.99 29.62 1.54
N ALA A 456 54.49 29.96 0.33
CA ALA A 456 53.62 30.56 -0.70
C ALA A 456 52.70 29.53 -1.41
N LEU A 457 53.05 28.24 -1.42
CA LEU A 457 52.32 27.21 -2.16
C LEU A 457 52.52 25.85 -1.53
N ARG A 458 51.46 25.03 -1.47
CA ARG A 458 51.54 23.62 -1.11
C ARG A 458 51.07 22.79 -2.31
N ILE A 459 51.67 21.63 -2.51
CA ILE A 459 51.27 20.67 -3.53
C ILE A 459 50.74 19.43 -2.82
N TYR A 460 49.53 19.06 -3.12
CA TYR A 460 48.88 17.83 -2.67
C TYR A 460 48.73 16.86 -3.85
N TYR A 461 49.06 15.59 -3.69
CA TYR A 461 48.81 14.59 -4.71
C TYR A 461 47.41 13.99 -4.53
N ALA A 462 46.46 14.53 -5.29
CA ALA A 462 45.07 14.12 -5.25
C ALA A 462 44.83 12.85 -6.10
N GLN A 463 43.98 11.98 -5.62
CA GLN A 463 43.57 10.77 -6.34
C GLN A 463 42.36 11.04 -7.23
N ALA A 464 42.14 10.20 -8.25
CA ALA A 464 40.92 10.21 -9.02
C ALA A 464 39.71 9.91 -8.09
N GLY A 465 38.60 10.69 -8.23
CA GLY A 465 37.43 10.55 -7.42
C GLY A 465 37.44 11.29 -6.08
N GLU A 466 38.61 11.88 -5.66
CA GLU A 466 38.61 12.76 -4.48
C GLU A 466 37.78 14.04 -4.71
N GLU A 467 37.11 14.48 -3.65
CA GLU A 467 36.30 15.70 -3.68
C GLU A 467 37.20 16.91 -3.35
N PRO A 468 37.23 17.96 -4.21
CA PRO A 468 37.94 19.19 -3.94
C PRO A 468 37.52 19.87 -2.62
N PHE A 469 36.23 19.77 -2.24
CA PHE A 469 35.76 20.28 -0.96
C PHE A 469 36.45 19.58 0.24
N GLY A 470 36.62 18.27 0.19
CA GLY A 470 37.30 17.52 1.24
C GLY A 470 38.78 17.88 1.36
N ILE A 471 39.44 18.14 0.22
CA ILE A 471 40.82 18.63 0.19
C ILE A 471 40.90 20.04 0.78
N ALA A 472 40.00 20.95 0.36
CA ALA A 472 39.91 22.32 0.86
C ALA A 472 39.70 22.36 2.39
N LYS A 473 38.83 21.49 2.90
CA LYS A 473 38.53 21.34 4.34
C LYS A 473 39.80 20.91 5.12
N ARG A 474 40.58 19.97 4.58
CA ARG A 474 41.82 19.51 5.22
C ARG A 474 42.88 20.60 5.38
N PHE A 475 42.90 21.54 4.44
CA PHE A 475 43.87 22.63 4.44
C PHE A 475 43.30 23.97 4.88
N HIS A 476 42.04 24.05 5.26
CA HIS A 476 41.32 25.27 5.66
C HIS A 476 41.40 26.40 4.63
N VAL A 477 41.29 26.06 3.34
CA VAL A 477 41.35 27.02 2.23
C VAL A 477 40.00 27.06 1.51
N SER A 478 39.69 28.19 0.86
CA SER A 478 38.46 28.30 0.10
C SER A 478 38.44 27.32 -1.08
N PRO A 479 37.40 26.44 -1.22
CA PRO A 479 37.26 25.54 -2.35
C PRO A 479 37.28 26.26 -3.69
N ALA A 480 36.66 27.43 -3.77
CA ALA A 480 36.59 28.22 -5.00
C ALA A 480 37.98 28.73 -5.42
N GLN A 481 38.78 29.26 -4.47
CA GLN A 481 40.15 29.67 -4.74
C GLN A 481 41.04 28.53 -5.14
N MET A 482 40.87 27.39 -4.50
CA MET A 482 41.63 26.17 -4.79
C MET A 482 41.33 25.61 -6.17
N LEU A 483 40.05 25.53 -6.55
CA LEU A 483 39.63 25.10 -7.91
C LEU A 483 40.18 26.05 -8.98
N ALA A 484 40.08 27.37 -8.77
CA ALA A 484 40.61 28.36 -9.68
C ALA A 484 42.15 28.26 -9.86
N ALA A 485 42.92 28.01 -8.78
CA ALA A 485 44.33 27.81 -8.82
C ALA A 485 44.78 26.59 -9.63
N ASN A 486 43.88 25.59 -9.76
CA ASN A 486 44.10 24.36 -10.51
C ASN A 486 43.45 24.35 -11.90
N GLY A 487 42.86 25.47 -12.33
CA GLY A 487 42.19 25.57 -13.63
C GLY A 487 40.97 24.69 -13.78
N LEU A 488 40.30 24.37 -12.65
CA LEU A 488 39.08 23.57 -12.61
C LEU A 488 37.84 24.45 -12.48
N ASP A 489 36.73 23.98 -13.03
CA ASP A 489 35.44 24.65 -12.93
C ASP A 489 34.93 24.65 -11.50
N ALA A 490 34.26 25.73 -11.10
CA ALA A 490 33.67 25.89 -9.77
C ALA A 490 32.64 24.78 -9.42
N GLY A 491 32.08 24.12 -10.42
CA GLY A 491 31.14 23.01 -10.26
C GLY A 491 31.77 21.63 -10.15
N THR A 492 33.10 21.52 -10.16
CA THR A 492 33.81 20.23 -10.07
C THR A 492 33.59 19.61 -8.71
N GLN A 493 32.79 18.56 -8.67
CA GLN A 493 32.45 17.82 -7.43
C GLN A 493 33.51 16.75 -7.10
N THR A 494 34.03 16.07 -8.13
CA THR A 494 35.05 15.03 -7.99
C THR A 494 36.14 15.21 -9.03
N LEU A 495 37.38 14.85 -8.67
CA LEU A 495 38.51 14.93 -9.60
C LEU A 495 38.43 13.80 -10.64
N PRO A 496 38.54 14.13 -11.94
CA PRO A 496 38.38 13.12 -13.01
C PRO A 496 39.59 12.16 -13.07
N GLN A 497 40.73 12.58 -12.58
CA GLN A 497 42.00 11.80 -12.58
C GLN A 497 42.90 12.21 -11.42
N ALA A 498 43.86 11.36 -11.09
CA ALA A 498 44.92 11.71 -10.15
C ALA A 498 45.79 12.85 -10.69
N MET A 499 46.04 13.87 -9.87
CA MET A 499 46.78 15.05 -10.28
C MET A 499 47.54 15.70 -9.12
N HIS A 500 48.57 16.49 -9.45
CA HIS A 500 49.15 17.42 -8.49
C HIS A 500 48.24 18.60 -8.31
N PHE A 501 47.73 18.74 -7.11
CA PHE A 501 46.72 19.74 -6.75
C PHE A 501 47.38 20.88 -5.97
N LEU A 502 47.30 22.07 -6.53
CA LEU A 502 47.85 23.27 -5.89
C LEU A 502 46.92 23.72 -4.78
N VAL A 503 47.46 23.84 -3.57
CA VAL A 503 46.74 24.37 -2.41
C VAL A 503 47.29 25.76 -2.15
N PRO A 504 46.52 26.83 -2.40
CA PRO A 504 46.93 28.20 -2.14
C PRO A 504 47.39 28.37 -0.67
N GLY A 505 48.38 29.20 -0.44
CA GLY A 505 48.63 29.71 0.90
C GLY A 505 47.43 30.50 1.40
N ALA A 506 47.10 30.38 2.68
CA ALA A 506 45.98 31.10 3.29
C ALA A 506 46.26 32.60 3.39
#